data_280054795b404b8ff02f8a286632c5ba
#
_entry.id   280054795b404b8ff02f8a286632c5ba
#
_cell.length_a   1.000
_cell.length_b   1.000
_cell.length_c   1.000
_cell.angle_alpha   90.00
_cell.angle_beta   90.00
_cell.angle_gamma   90.00
#
_symmetry.space_group_name_H-M   'P 1'
#
loop_
_entity.id
_entity.type
_entity.pdbx_description
1 polymer ?
#
loop_
_entity_poly.entity_id
_entity_poly.type
_entity_poly.pdbx_seq_one_letter_code
_entity_poly.pdbx_strand_id
1 'polypeptide(L)'
;MSKRSEALALRLEQGAAELAELANALTDEQWDLPVKDGRKVRTIVHHVASMYPIEMELALLLAAGKPVVGVTWKEVHAINAKHKAEFGNVSKEEAIALLKKNSAAAAAQIRALTDFELDNAAPLSLNANAPLTCQFMLEDHPVRHSYWHLAAIRAVVGLVMVPQAA
;
A
#
# COMPACT_ATOMS: atom_id res chain seq x y z
N MET A 1 -17.58 -8.88 13.48
CA MET A 1 -16.74 -7.80 12.91
C MET A 1 -16.24 -6.94 14.06
N SER A 2 -14.95 -6.78 14.18
CA SER A 2 -14.31 -5.97 15.22
C SER A 2 -14.39 -4.48 14.83
N LYS A 3 -14.51 -3.58 15.83
CA LYS A 3 -14.42 -2.12 15.55
C LYS A 3 -13.02 -1.71 15.09
N ARG A 4 -11.98 -2.44 15.54
CA ARG A 4 -10.59 -2.20 15.12
C ARG A 4 -10.37 -2.59 13.67
N SER A 5 -10.85 -3.78 13.26
CA SER A 5 -10.73 -4.23 11.88
C SER A 5 -11.52 -3.33 10.91
N GLU A 6 -12.72 -2.88 11.30
CA GLU A 6 -13.47 -1.90 10.50
C GLU A 6 -12.72 -0.58 10.34
N ALA A 7 -12.16 -0.04 11.42
CA ALA A 7 -11.40 1.21 11.38
C ALA A 7 -10.13 1.11 10.51
N LEU A 8 -9.46 -0.05 10.51
CA LEU A 8 -8.31 -0.32 9.64
C LEU A 8 -8.72 -0.38 8.16
N ALA A 9 -9.80 -1.11 7.87
CA ALA A 9 -10.33 -1.25 6.52
C ALA A 9 -10.76 0.10 5.94
N LEU A 10 -11.49 0.91 6.70
CA LEU A 10 -11.91 2.26 6.28
C LEU A 10 -10.70 3.16 5.97
N ARG A 11 -9.63 3.14 6.78
CA ARG A 11 -8.42 3.92 6.52
C ARG A 11 -7.72 3.47 5.23
N LEU A 12 -7.66 2.15 4.96
CA LEU A 12 -7.11 1.64 3.71
C LEU A 12 -7.94 2.09 2.51
N GLU A 13 -9.26 1.95 2.57
CA GLU A 13 -10.18 2.37 1.52
C GLU A 13 -10.09 3.88 1.24
N GLN A 14 -10.02 4.69 2.30
CA GLN A 14 -9.86 6.14 2.16
C GLN A 14 -8.56 6.49 1.43
N GLY A 15 -7.42 5.92 1.84
CA GLY A 15 -6.14 6.18 1.18
C GLY A 15 -6.12 5.74 -0.29
N ALA A 16 -6.73 4.59 -0.60
CA ALA A 16 -6.86 4.10 -1.97
C ALA A 16 -7.80 4.99 -2.81
N ALA A 17 -8.91 5.47 -2.23
CA ALA A 17 -9.84 6.37 -2.90
C ALA A 17 -9.18 7.72 -3.23
N GLU A 18 -8.48 8.33 -2.27
CA GLU A 18 -7.75 9.58 -2.49
C GLU A 18 -6.67 9.43 -3.58
N LEU A 19 -5.97 8.29 -3.61
CA LEU A 19 -4.98 8.00 -4.65
C LEU A 19 -5.63 7.85 -6.03
N ALA A 20 -6.78 7.16 -6.09
CA ALA A 20 -7.54 7.00 -7.34
C ALA A 20 -8.11 8.33 -7.85
N GLU A 21 -8.62 9.18 -6.96
CA GLU A 21 -9.13 10.52 -7.30
C GLU A 21 -8.00 11.40 -7.85
N LEU A 22 -6.86 11.44 -7.17
CA LEU A 22 -5.69 12.16 -7.67
C LEU A 22 -5.27 11.64 -9.04
N ALA A 23 -5.11 10.33 -9.20
CA ALA A 23 -4.70 9.72 -10.47
C ALA A 23 -5.64 10.09 -11.62
N ASN A 24 -6.97 10.09 -11.38
CA ASN A 24 -7.96 10.51 -12.36
C ASN A 24 -7.82 11.99 -12.78
N ALA A 25 -7.45 12.86 -11.84
CA ALA A 25 -7.34 14.30 -12.07
C ALA A 25 -6.04 14.73 -12.78
N LEU A 26 -5.03 13.86 -12.83
CA LEU A 26 -3.74 14.16 -13.45
C LEU A 26 -3.84 14.25 -14.97
N THR A 27 -3.09 15.19 -15.59
CA THR A 27 -2.87 15.19 -17.03
C THR A 27 -1.95 14.05 -17.47
N ASP A 28 -1.82 13.80 -18.77
CA ASP A 28 -0.93 12.76 -19.27
C ASP A 28 0.55 13.08 -18.99
N GLU A 29 0.91 14.37 -19.05
CA GLU A 29 2.25 14.84 -18.70
C GLU A 29 2.53 14.59 -17.22
N GLN A 30 1.59 14.89 -16.32
CA GLN A 30 1.72 14.64 -14.90
C GLN A 30 1.78 13.13 -14.57
N TRP A 31 1.06 12.31 -15.35
CA TRP A 31 1.06 10.86 -15.25
C TRP A 31 2.44 10.24 -15.56
N ASP A 32 3.24 10.93 -16.36
CA ASP A 32 4.60 10.54 -16.74
C ASP A 32 5.72 11.17 -15.91
N LEU A 33 5.40 12.07 -14.97
CA LEU A 33 6.40 12.68 -14.11
C LEU A 33 7.14 11.63 -13.25
N PRO A 34 8.48 11.74 -13.13
CA PRO A 34 9.24 10.90 -12.23
C PRO A 34 9.10 11.38 -10.78
N VAL A 35 8.88 10.45 -9.84
CA VAL A 35 9.03 10.70 -8.41
C VAL A 35 10.49 10.56 -7.98
N LYS A 36 10.78 10.85 -6.71
CA LYS A 36 12.16 10.93 -6.17
C LYS A 36 13.02 9.68 -6.45
N ASP A 37 12.42 8.49 -6.50
CA ASP A 37 13.13 7.22 -6.77
C ASP A 37 13.24 6.88 -8.27
N GLY A 38 12.82 7.80 -9.14
CA GLY A 38 12.89 7.66 -10.58
C GLY A 38 11.82 6.75 -11.19
N ARG A 39 10.83 6.29 -10.41
CA ARG A 39 9.61 5.67 -10.97
C ARG A 39 8.67 6.77 -11.44
N LYS A 40 7.94 6.54 -12.52
CA LYS A 40 6.88 7.44 -12.97
C LYS A 40 5.66 7.36 -12.06
N VAL A 41 4.84 8.42 -12.01
CA VAL A 41 3.57 8.42 -11.27
C VAL A 41 2.72 7.21 -11.64
N ARG A 42 2.58 6.90 -12.94
CA ARG A 42 1.86 5.72 -13.43
C ARG A 42 2.33 4.41 -12.79
N THR A 43 3.64 4.22 -12.74
CA THR A 43 4.25 3.04 -12.15
C THR A 43 3.99 2.95 -10.64
N ILE A 44 3.96 4.10 -9.96
CA ILE A 44 3.68 4.17 -8.52
C ILE A 44 2.22 3.78 -8.22
N VAL A 45 1.25 4.31 -8.95
CA VAL A 45 -0.16 3.98 -8.73
C VAL A 45 -0.41 2.48 -8.94
N HIS A 46 0.15 1.92 -10.02
CA HIS A 46 0.06 0.48 -10.29
C HIS A 46 0.81 -0.35 -9.22
N HIS A 47 1.97 0.14 -8.74
CA HIS A 47 2.73 -0.51 -7.69
C HIS A 47 1.91 -0.62 -6.39
N VAL A 48 1.32 0.46 -5.91
CA VAL A 48 0.44 0.42 -4.72
C VAL A 48 -0.65 -0.63 -4.88
N ALA A 49 -1.31 -0.62 -6.03
CA ALA A 49 -2.36 -1.58 -6.35
C ALA A 49 -1.87 -3.03 -6.30
N SER A 50 -0.67 -3.29 -6.84
CA SER A 50 -0.08 -4.63 -6.93
C SER A 50 0.42 -5.16 -5.59
N MET A 51 0.77 -4.27 -4.65
CA MET A 51 1.32 -4.68 -3.36
C MET A 51 0.25 -5.12 -2.36
N TYR A 52 -0.99 -4.66 -2.46
CA TYR A 52 -2.05 -5.05 -1.52
C TYR A 52 -2.17 -6.56 -1.30
N PRO A 53 -2.25 -7.41 -2.34
CA PRO A 53 -2.35 -8.86 -2.13
C PRO A 53 -1.14 -9.44 -1.39
N ILE A 54 0.07 -8.98 -1.70
CA ILE A 54 1.32 -9.44 -1.08
C ILE A 54 1.36 -9.03 0.39
N GLU A 55 1.08 -7.76 0.68
CA GLU A 55 1.08 -7.23 2.04
C GLU A 55 0.01 -7.88 2.91
N MET A 56 -1.16 -8.16 2.34
CA MET A 56 -2.22 -8.91 3.03
C MET A 56 -1.82 -10.34 3.32
N GLU A 57 -1.13 -11.03 2.41
CA GLU A 57 -0.62 -12.38 2.67
C GLU A 57 0.30 -12.40 3.89
N LEU A 58 1.23 -11.45 4.00
CA LEU A 58 2.12 -11.32 5.15
C LEU A 58 1.36 -11.02 6.44
N ALA A 59 0.39 -10.12 6.40
CA ALA A 59 -0.46 -9.80 7.54
C ALA A 59 -1.28 -11.00 8.02
N LEU A 60 -1.83 -11.80 7.10
CA LEU A 60 -2.60 -13.00 7.43
C LEU A 60 -1.74 -14.12 8.03
N LEU A 61 -0.45 -14.22 7.67
CA LEU A 61 0.48 -15.11 8.37
C LEU A 61 0.60 -14.71 9.84
N LEU A 62 0.81 -13.43 10.13
CA LEU A 62 0.88 -12.93 11.51
C LEU A 62 -0.44 -13.11 12.24
N ALA A 63 -1.58 -12.86 11.59
CA ALA A 63 -2.91 -13.13 12.15
C ALA A 63 -3.09 -14.58 12.59
N ALA A 64 -2.49 -15.53 11.87
CA ALA A 64 -2.46 -16.95 12.20
C ALA A 64 -1.36 -17.33 13.23
N GLY A 65 -0.63 -16.36 13.78
CA GLY A 65 0.50 -16.60 14.70
C GLY A 65 1.71 -17.26 14.02
N LYS A 66 1.82 -17.16 12.69
CA LYS A 66 2.90 -17.76 11.91
C LYS A 66 3.97 -16.72 11.55
N PRO A 67 5.27 -17.08 11.61
CA PRO A 67 6.33 -16.16 11.26
C PRO A 67 6.33 -15.86 9.75
N VAL A 68 6.69 -14.63 9.41
CA VAL A 68 7.07 -14.24 8.05
C VAL A 68 8.57 -14.49 7.88
N VAL A 69 8.92 -15.40 6.99
CA VAL A 69 10.29 -15.86 6.79
C VAL A 69 10.76 -15.52 5.38
N GLY A 70 12.04 -15.13 5.24
CA GLY A 70 12.69 -14.95 3.93
C GLY A 70 12.30 -13.67 3.19
N VAL A 71 11.43 -12.84 3.72
CA VAL A 71 11.14 -11.51 3.15
C VAL A 71 12.16 -10.53 3.70
N THR A 72 13.04 -10.03 2.83
CA THR A 72 14.08 -9.06 3.18
C THR A 72 13.96 -7.80 2.30
N TRP A 73 14.61 -6.72 2.72
CA TRP A 73 14.66 -5.51 1.89
C TRP A 73 15.31 -5.74 0.53
N LYS A 74 16.21 -6.73 0.42
CA LYS A 74 16.80 -7.13 -0.87
C LYS A 74 15.74 -7.68 -1.81
N GLU A 75 14.88 -8.58 -1.32
CA GLU A 75 13.76 -9.12 -2.11
C GLU A 75 12.75 -8.02 -2.47
N VAL A 76 12.41 -7.14 -1.52
CA VAL A 76 11.52 -6.00 -1.78
C VAL A 76 12.08 -5.11 -2.88
N HIS A 77 13.38 -4.78 -2.84
CA HIS A 77 14.02 -3.98 -3.90
C HIS A 77 14.02 -4.71 -5.25
N ALA A 78 14.23 -6.02 -5.27
CA ALA A 78 14.19 -6.81 -6.51
C ALA A 78 12.78 -6.83 -7.11
N ILE A 79 11.74 -7.02 -6.30
CA ILE A 79 10.33 -6.95 -6.72
C ILE A 79 10.03 -5.56 -7.30
N ASN A 80 10.43 -4.49 -6.62
CA ASN A 80 10.21 -3.12 -7.07
C ASN A 80 10.94 -2.81 -8.40
N ALA A 81 12.16 -3.30 -8.58
CA ALA A 81 12.91 -3.13 -9.83
C ALA A 81 12.25 -3.86 -11.00
N LYS A 82 11.82 -5.10 -10.79
CA LYS A 82 11.07 -5.88 -11.78
C LYS A 82 9.76 -5.17 -12.15
N HIS A 83 8.98 -4.77 -11.15
CA HIS A 83 7.73 -4.05 -11.34
C HIS A 83 7.92 -2.75 -12.15
N LYS A 84 8.95 -1.97 -11.82
CA LYS A 84 9.31 -0.75 -12.57
C LYS A 84 9.58 -1.03 -14.04
N ALA A 85 10.30 -2.11 -14.35
CA ALA A 85 10.63 -2.48 -15.72
C ALA A 85 9.39 -2.94 -16.51
N GLU A 86 8.50 -3.69 -15.86
CA GLU A 86 7.31 -4.28 -16.48
C GLU A 86 6.18 -3.26 -16.68
N PHE A 87 5.92 -2.40 -15.68
CA PHE A 87 4.78 -1.48 -15.65
C PHE A 87 5.15 0.00 -15.83
N GLY A 88 6.27 0.28 -16.49
CA GLY A 88 6.73 1.65 -16.76
C GLY A 88 5.82 2.44 -17.71
N ASN A 89 4.94 1.77 -18.47
CA ASN A 89 4.03 2.37 -19.45
C ASN A 89 2.56 1.96 -19.24
N VAL A 90 2.19 1.53 -18.02
CA VAL A 90 0.81 1.14 -17.69
C VAL A 90 -0.17 2.29 -17.95
N SER A 91 -1.36 1.98 -18.46
CA SER A 91 -2.41 2.97 -18.66
C SER A 91 -3.01 3.44 -17.33
N LYS A 92 -3.63 4.63 -17.35
CA LYS A 92 -4.29 5.18 -16.18
C LYS A 92 -5.48 4.33 -15.78
N GLU A 93 -6.26 3.89 -16.74
CA GLU A 93 -7.46 3.06 -16.56
C GLU A 93 -7.11 1.72 -15.93
N GLU A 94 -6.06 1.07 -16.41
CA GLU A 94 -5.58 -0.21 -15.86
C GLU A 94 -5.09 -0.07 -14.42
N ALA A 95 -4.26 0.92 -14.15
CA ALA A 95 -3.72 1.16 -12.81
C ALA A 95 -4.82 1.48 -11.79
N ILE A 96 -5.79 2.33 -12.15
CA ILE A 96 -6.92 2.71 -11.29
C ILE A 96 -7.88 1.53 -11.10
N ALA A 97 -8.16 0.77 -12.14
CA ALA A 97 -9.03 -0.41 -12.02
C ALA A 97 -8.42 -1.46 -11.08
N LEU A 98 -7.10 -1.70 -11.20
CA LEU A 98 -6.39 -2.61 -10.31
C LEU A 98 -6.37 -2.08 -8.86
N LEU A 99 -6.14 -0.78 -8.66
CA LEU A 99 -6.15 -0.14 -7.35
C LEU A 99 -7.50 -0.34 -6.65
N LYS A 100 -8.60 -0.03 -7.33
CA LYS A 100 -9.96 -0.21 -6.79
C LYS A 100 -10.26 -1.67 -6.46
N LYS A 101 -9.92 -2.59 -7.36
CA LYS A 101 -10.13 -4.04 -7.16
C LYS A 101 -9.38 -4.55 -5.94
N ASN A 102 -8.09 -4.29 -5.87
CA ASN A 102 -7.23 -4.89 -4.86
C ASN A 102 -7.40 -4.22 -3.49
N SER A 103 -7.67 -2.91 -3.42
CA SER A 103 -7.98 -2.24 -2.15
C SER A 103 -9.30 -2.74 -1.56
N ALA A 104 -10.33 -2.95 -2.37
CA ALA A 104 -11.60 -3.51 -1.91
C ALA A 104 -11.42 -4.96 -1.37
N ALA A 105 -10.62 -5.78 -2.06
CA ALA A 105 -10.32 -7.13 -1.60
C ALA A 105 -9.52 -7.12 -0.28
N ALA A 106 -8.52 -6.25 -0.15
CA ALA A 106 -7.74 -6.09 1.07
C ALA A 106 -8.62 -5.62 2.24
N ALA A 107 -9.46 -4.60 2.02
CA ALA A 107 -10.38 -4.10 3.04
C ALA A 107 -11.37 -5.19 3.51
N ALA A 108 -11.88 -6.02 2.60
CA ALA A 108 -12.74 -7.15 2.95
C ALA A 108 -12.01 -8.18 3.84
N GLN A 109 -10.76 -8.49 3.52
CA GLN A 109 -9.93 -9.39 4.34
C GLN A 109 -9.65 -8.80 5.73
N ILE A 110 -9.34 -7.50 5.81
CA ILE A 110 -9.12 -6.82 7.10
C ILE A 110 -10.39 -6.88 7.95
N ARG A 111 -11.56 -6.60 7.38
CA ARG A 111 -12.86 -6.65 8.09
C ARG A 111 -13.17 -8.03 8.68
N ALA A 112 -12.67 -9.09 8.06
CA ALA A 112 -12.88 -10.46 8.54
C ALA A 112 -12.06 -10.81 9.80
N LEU A 113 -11.00 -10.02 10.12
CA LEU A 113 -10.13 -10.27 11.27
C LEU A 113 -10.83 -9.94 12.59
N THR A 114 -10.59 -10.78 13.57
CA THR A 114 -10.96 -10.57 14.97
C THR A 114 -9.89 -9.75 15.71
N ASP A 115 -10.24 -9.19 16.88
CA ASP A 115 -9.26 -8.49 17.72
C ASP A 115 -8.13 -9.43 18.16
N PHE A 116 -8.42 -10.69 18.41
CA PHE A 116 -7.41 -11.70 18.75
C PHE A 116 -6.40 -11.90 17.61
N GLU A 117 -6.87 -12.02 16.37
CA GLU A 117 -6.00 -12.15 15.19
C GLU A 117 -5.18 -10.88 14.94
N LEU A 118 -5.76 -9.70 15.19
CA LEU A 118 -5.02 -8.42 15.10
C LEU A 118 -3.90 -8.33 16.15
N ASP A 119 -4.08 -8.90 17.32
CA ASP A 119 -3.10 -8.90 18.42
C ASP A 119 -2.07 -10.04 18.31
N ASN A 120 -2.32 -11.08 17.48
CA ASN A 120 -1.35 -12.14 17.25
C ASN A 120 -0.05 -11.57 16.71
N ALA A 121 1.07 -12.01 17.32
CA ALA A 121 2.42 -11.58 16.97
C ALA A 121 3.30 -12.77 16.63
N ALA A 122 4.14 -12.61 15.62
CA ALA A 122 5.15 -13.61 15.26
C ALA A 122 6.39 -12.91 14.64
N PRO A 123 7.52 -13.58 14.54
CA PRO A 123 8.73 -13.03 13.94
C PRO A 123 8.48 -12.54 12.50
N LEU A 124 8.89 -11.31 12.21
CA LEU A 124 8.79 -10.70 10.87
C LEU A 124 10.20 -10.44 10.33
N SER A 125 10.62 -11.20 9.33
CA SER A 125 11.98 -11.15 8.78
C SER A 125 12.34 -9.77 8.21
N LEU A 126 11.39 -9.04 7.67
CA LEU A 126 11.57 -7.67 7.16
C LEU A 126 11.98 -6.68 8.27
N ASN A 127 11.64 -6.97 9.52
CA ASN A 127 11.92 -6.15 10.70
C ASN A 127 12.88 -6.87 11.67
N ALA A 128 13.95 -7.48 11.16
CA ALA A 128 14.99 -8.16 11.92
C ALA A 128 14.47 -9.29 12.84
N ASN A 129 13.43 -9.99 12.41
CA ASN A 129 12.73 -11.04 13.15
C ASN A 129 12.10 -10.57 14.48
N ALA A 130 11.83 -9.27 14.64
CA ALA A 130 11.06 -8.79 15.77
C ALA A 130 9.66 -9.43 15.78
N PRO A 131 9.12 -9.82 16.95
CA PRO A 131 7.76 -10.31 17.05
C PRO A 131 6.79 -9.11 16.95
N LEU A 132 6.22 -8.91 15.77
CA LEU A 132 5.31 -7.81 15.48
C LEU A 132 3.89 -8.35 15.25
N THR A 133 2.90 -7.53 15.60
CA THR A 133 1.49 -7.92 15.49
C THR A 133 0.98 -7.84 14.07
N CYS A 134 -0.10 -8.59 13.78
CA CYS A 134 -0.85 -8.44 12.55
C CYS A 134 -1.31 -6.98 12.35
N GLN A 135 -1.82 -6.33 13.40
CA GLN A 135 -2.23 -4.92 13.31
C GLN A 135 -1.07 -4.01 12.90
N PHE A 136 0.13 -4.18 13.48
CA PHE A 136 1.30 -3.40 13.07
C PHE A 136 1.59 -3.57 11.58
N MET A 137 1.58 -4.82 11.09
CA MET A 137 1.81 -5.10 9.67
C MET A 137 0.78 -4.41 8.77
N LEU A 138 -0.50 -4.45 9.15
CA LEU A 138 -1.56 -3.78 8.40
C LEU A 138 -1.39 -2.26 8.37
N GLU A 139 -1.02 -1.65 9.49
CA GLU A 139 -0.83 -0.19 9.58
C GLU A 139 0.42 0.28 8.85
N ASP A 140 1.55 -0.43 9.00
CA ASP A 140 2.84 -0.04 8.42
C ASP A 140 2.95 -0.35 6.92
N HIS A 141 2.18 -1.29 6.40
CA HIS A 141 2.19 -1.67 5.01
C HIS A 141 0.91 -1.28 4.28
N PRO A 142 -0.16 -2.11 4.17
CA PRO A 142 -1.25 -1.80 3.25
C PRO A 142 -1.99 -0.50 3.56
N VAL A 143 -2.19 -0.13 4.84
CA VAL A 143 -2.86 1.13 5.18
C VAL A 143 -1.98 2.33 4.82
N ARG A 144 -0.70 2.34 5.26
CA ARG A 144 0.20 3.47 5.02
C ARG A 144 0.60 3.62 3.54
N HIS A 145 0.59 2.56 2.75
CA HIS A 145 1.16 2.51 1.41
C HIS A 145 0.57 3.57 0.48
N SER A 146 -0.76 3.65 0.40
CA SER A 146 -1.43 4.68 -0.40
C SER A 146 -1.07 6.09 0.04
N TYR A 147 -1.10 6.38 1.34
CA TYR A 147 -0.80 7.71 1.87
C TYR A 147 0.64 8.14 1.61
N TRP A 148 1.59 7.22 1.77
CA TRP A 148 3.00 7.49 1.50
C TRP A 148 3.23 7.89 0.05
N HIS A 149 2.69 7.12 -0.88
CA HIS A 149 2.84 7.39 -2.31
C HIS A 149 2.00 8.58 -2.77
N LEU A 150 0.82 8.78 -2.20
CA LEU A 150 0.01 9.97 -2.45
C LEU A 150 0.77 11.26 -2.12
N ALA A 151 1.45 11.30 -0.97
CA ALA A 151 2.29 12.43 -0.59
C ALA A 151 3.46 12.66 -1.59
N ALA A 152 4.12 11.58 -2.01
CA ALA A 152 5.20 11.67 -2.99
C ALA A 152 4.73 12.18 -4.36
N ILE A 153 3.55 11.72 -4.82
CA ILE A 153 2.95 12.19 -6.09
C ILE A 153 2.55 13.66 -5.98
N ARG A 154 1.85 14.05 -4.91
CA ARG A 154 1.46 15.46 -4.67
C ARG A 154 2.67 16.41 -4.72
N ALA A 155 3.80 15.98 -4.17
CA ALA A 155 5.02 16.78 -4.17
C ALA A 155 5.57 17.06 -5.59
N VAL A 156 5.50 16.08 -6.49
CA VAL A 156 6.04 16.25 -7.86
C VAL A 156 5.05 16.91 -8.82
N VAL A 157 3.75 16.79 -8.58
CA VAL A 157 2.73 17.46 -9.43
C VAL A 157 2.40 18.88 -8.96
N GLY A 158 3.10 19.41 -7.95
CA GLY A 158 2.92 20.78 -7.46
C GLY A 158 1.71 20.96 -6.53
N LEU A 159 1.06 19.89 -6.10
CA LEU A 159 0.00 19.92 -5.11
C LEU A 159 0.57 19.79 -3.70
N VAL A 160 1.47 20.69 -3.33
CA VAL A 160 2.00 20.75 -1.98
C VAL A 160 0.85 21.10 -1.03
N MET A 161 0.58 20.21 -0.06
CA MET A 161 -0.26 20.57 1.08
C MET A 161 0.44 21.72 1.79
N VAL A 162 -0.06 22.93 1.63
CA VAL A 162 0.32 24.03 2.52
C VAL A 162 -0.17 23.64 3.91
N PRO A 163 0.69 23.54 4.93
CA PRO A 163 0.22 23.34 6.29
C PRO A 163 -0.79 24.45 6.58
N GLN A 164 -2.03 24.08 6.92
CA GLN A 164 -2.96 25.07 7.46
C GLN A 164 -2.27 25.62 8.72
N ALA A 165 -1.93 26.90 8.69
CA ALA A 165 -1.46 27.60 9.86
C ALA A 165 -2.51 27.45 10.96
N ALA A 166 -2.07 26.90 12.10
CA ALA A 166 -2.89 26.79 13.30
C ALA A 166 -3.25 28.15 13.85
#